data_77eb674834c00afab629d22e67d703c8
#
_entry.id   77eb674834c00afab629d22e67d703c8
#
_cell.length_a   1.000
_cell.length_b   1.000
_cell.length_c   1.000
_cell.angle_alpha   90.00
_cell.angle_beta   90.00
_cell.angle_gamma   90.00
#
_symmetry.space_group_name_H-M   'P 1'
#
loop_
_entity.id
_entity.type
_entity.pdbx_description
1 polymer ?
#
loop_
_entity_poly.entity_id
_entity_poly.type
_entity_poly.pdbx_seq_one_letter_code
_entity_poly.pdbx_strand_id
1 'polypeptide(L)'
;VKFPMGERENVAITMHLGEASSTNITGHPGSRTDSYIASGQTSDFSNAVVTTHWYIINAIEVKAEKKACAIAVLGNSITDGRGSTTNMQNRWTDNLSRRLLANKKTRRVAVLNMGLGGNCILNGGLSPTGRSRYRRDLFQQAGVKYIILFEGVNDLGGRGDAIEKASQIMEVYKQIIEEAHELGIYVYGAPVMQFKGNNYYSENHEAGRQMLNNWIRTGGYFDGVIDFEKVMGSESDPARLDSRFLFENDYLHPNADGYVHMGNAIDLKLFER
;
A
#
# COMPACT_ATOMS: atom_id res chain seq x y z
N VAL A 1 -10.41 15.75 -19.36
CA VAL A 1 -11.19 16.83 -18.76
C VAL A 1 -10.24 17.77 -18.04
N LYS A 2 -10.33 19.08 -18.28
CA LYS A 2 -9.58 20.09 -17.52
C LYS A 2 -10.47 20.54 -16.36
N PHE A 3 -10.02 20.22 -15.15
CA PHE A 3 -10.79 20.50 -13.93
C PHE A 3 -9.84 21.13 -12.89
N PRO A 4 -10.10 22.34 -12.38
CA PRO A 4 -9.30 22.93 -11.32
C PRO A 4 -9.56 22.19 -10.02
N MET A 5 -8.50 21.78 -9.34
CA MET A 5 -8.55 21.10 -8.04
C MET A 5 -7.69 21.83 -7.03
N GLY A 6 -8.24 22.02 -5.84
CA GLY A 6 -7.49 22.43 -4.65
C GLY A 6 -6.82 21.25 -3.94
N GLU A 7 -5.99 21.58 -2.97
CA GLU A 7 -5.35 20.58 -2.12
C GLU A 7 -6.39 19.88 -1.23
N ARG A 8 -6.40 18.53 -1.23
CA ARG A 8 -7.29 17.68 -0.40
C ARG A 8 -8.78 17.84 -0.70
N GLU A 9 -9.14 18.29 -1.87
CA GLU A 9 -10.54 18.30 -2.31
C GLU A 9 -11.04 16.88 -2.64
N ASN A 10 -12.31 16.63 -2.34
CA ASN A 10 -12.98 15.41 -2.79
C ASN A 10 -13.38 15.56 -4.25
N VAL A 11 -13.13 14.54 -5.04
CA VAL A 11 -13.50 14.48 -6.45
C VAL A 11 -14.53 13.39 -6.66
N ALA A 12 -15.67 13.73 -7.25
CA ALA A 12 -16.64 12.77 -7.74
C ALA A 12 -16.40 12.53 -9.23
N ILE A 13 -16.35 11.27 -9.63
CA ILE A 13 -16.21 10.85 -11.03
C ILE A 13 -17.47 10.12 -11.42
N THR A 14 -18.21 10.65 -12.38
CA THR A 14 -19.39 10.00 -12.96
C THR A 14 -19.00 9.37 -14.29
N MET A 15 -19.35 8.11 -14.48
CA MET A 15 -19.12 7.36 -15.71
C MET A 15 -20.44 6.82 -16.24
N HIS A 16 -20.66 6.96 -17.54
CA HIS A 16 -21.73 6.29 -18.25
C HIS A 16 -21.15 5.09 -19.01
N LEU A 17 -21.58 3.90 -18.64
CA LEU A 17 -21.20 2.66 -19.30
C LEU A 17 -22.35 2.25 -20.20
N GLY A 18 -22.13 2.07 -21.50
CA GLY A 18 -23.14 1.57 -22.44
C GLY A 18 -23.44 0.10 -22.16
N GLU A 19 -22.75 -0.79 -22.85
CA GLU A 19 -22.75 -2.21 -22.51
C GLU A 19 -21.55 -2.51 -21.61
N ALA A 20 -21.82 -2.95 -20.39
CA ALA A 20 -20.77 -3.43 -19.49
C ALA A 20 -20.71 -4.96 -19.59
N SER A 21 -19.52 -5.52 -19.75
CA SER A 21 -19.32 -6.96 -19.65
C SER A 21 -19.77 -7.45 -18.28
N SER A 22 -20.49 -8.57 -18.23
CA SER A 22 -20.80 -9.27 -16.98
C SER A 22 -19.59 -10.04 -16.41
N THR A 23 -18.50 -10.11 -17.18
CA THR A 23 -17.28 -10.85 -16.84
C THR A 23 -16.06 -9.97 -17.11
N ASN A 24 -14.96 -10.20 -16.38
CA ASN A 24 -13.68 -9.51 -16.56
C ASN A 24 -13.72 -7.99 -16.36
N ILE A 25 -14.58 -7.48 -15.47
CA ILE A 25 -14.54 -6.08 -15.06
C ILE A 25 -13.38 -5.90 -14.09
N THR A 26 -12.51 -4.94 -14.38
CA THR A 26 -11.47 -4.52 -13.43
C THR A 26 -12.14 -3.89 -12.22
N GLY A 27 -11.83 -4.39 -11.04
CA GLY A 27 -12.39 -3.89 -9.78
C GLY A 27 -11.35 -3.84 -8.67
N HIS A 28 -11.59 -2.97 -7.71
CA HIS A 28 -10.82 -2.87 -6.47
C HIS A 28 -11.78 -3.03 -5.27
N PRO A 29 -11.94 -4.26 -4.74
CA PRO A 29 -12.86 -4.52 -3.63
C PRO A 29 -12.47 -3.83 -2.31
N GLY A 30 -11.20 -3.50 -2.15
CA GLY A 30 -10.65 -2.86 -0.95
C GLY A 30 -10.66 -1.34 -0.97
N SER A 31 -11.41 -0.67 -1.84
CA SER A 31 -11.33 0.79 -2.00
C SER A 31 -11.75 1.57 -0.75
N ARG A 32 -12.65 1.03 0.07
CA ARG A 32 -13.19 1.67 1.29
C ARG A 32 -13.64 3.11 1.06
N THR A 33 -14.21 3.34 -0.12
CA THR A 33 -14.81 4.59 -0.53
C THR A 33 -16.10 4.25 -1.25
N ASP A 34 -17.19 4.90 -0.92
CA ASP A 34 -18.48 4.63 -1.52
C ASP A 34 -18.48 4.94 -3.01
N SER A 35 -19.02 4.00 -3.76
CA SER A 35 -19.39 4.13 -5.16
C SER A 35 -20.89 3.93 -5.32
N TYR A 36 -21.50 4.66 -6.21
CA TYR A 36 -22.93 4.69 -6.43
C TYR A 36 -23.23 4.16 -7.82
N ILE A 37 -24.06 3.12 -7.93
CA ILE A 37 -24.41 2.47 -9.18
C ILE A 37 -25.90 2.68 -9.43
N ALA A 38 -26.23 3.35 -10.51
CA ALA A 38 -27.61 3.58 -10.95
C ALA A 38 -27.81 3.05 -12.37
N SER A 39 -29.02 2.61 -12.69
CA SER A 39 -29.39 2.15 -14.03
C SER A 39 -29.76 3.34 -14.93
N GLY A 40 -29.44 3.24 -16.22
CA GLY A 40 -29.75 4.26 -17.22
C GLY A 40 -28.82 5.46 -17.17
N GLN A 41 -29.06 6.43 -18.05
CA GLN A 41 -28.33 7.70 -18.07
C GLN A 41 -28.97 8.68 -17.07
N THR A 42 -28.44 8.74 -15.88
CA THR A 42 -28.93 9.62 -14.81
C THR A 42 -27.80 10.39 -14.15
N SER A 43 -28.09 11.59 -13.68
CA SER A 43 -27.28 12.35 -12.73
C SER A 43 -27.86 12.29 -11.31
N ASP A 44 -29.00 11.64 -11.12
CA ASP A 44 -29.62 11.41 -9.82
C ASP A 44 -29.21 10.02 -9.29
N PHE A 45 -28.49 10.01 -8.20
CA PHE A 45 -28.02 8.82 -7.51
C PHE A 45 -28.77 8.58 -6.18
N SER A 46 -29.88 9.23 -5.93
CA SER A 46 -30.65 9.12 -4.68
C SER A 46 -31.10 7.68 -4.37
N ASN A 47 -31.36 6.88 -5.42
CA ASN A 47 -31.79 5.48 -5.32
C ASN A 47 -30.69 4.51 -5.82
N ALA A 48 -29.44 4.94 -5.88
CA ALA A 48 -28.34 4.10 -6.34
C ALA A 48 -28.03 2.96 -5.37
N VAL A 49 -27.53 1.85 -5.90
CA VAL A 49 -26.89 0.82 -5.09
C VAL A 49 -25.54 1.33 -4.64
N VAL A 50 -25.31 1.32 -3.34
CA VAL A 50 -24.02 1.72 -2.75
C VAL A 50 -23.11 0.51 -2.58
N THR A 51 -21.87 0.65 -2.99
CA THR A 51 -20.81 -0.34 -2.78
C THR A 51 -19.51 0.37 -2.39
N THR A 52 -18.64 -0.33 -1.64
CA THR A 52 -17.32 0.19 -1.27
C THR A 52 -16.23 -0.31 -2.21
N HIS A 53 -16.58 -0.60 -3.45
CA HIS A 53 -15.67 -1.08 -4.49
C HIS A 53 -15.52 -0.04 -5.60
N TRP A 54 -14.32 0.11 -6.15
CA TRP A 54 -14.11 0.83 -7.40
C TRP A 54 -14.13 -0.12 -8.59
N TYR A 55 -14.61 0.37 -9.72
CA TYR A 55 -14.62 -0.36 -10.97
C TYR A 55 -14.05 0.51 -12.10
N ILE A 56 -13.24 -0.09 -12.96
CA ILE A 56 -12.72 0.47 -14.22
C ILE A 56 -11.67 1.58 -14.03
N ILE A 57 -11.80 2.44 -13.02
CA ILE A 57 -10.89 3.56 -12.78
C ILE A 57 -9.51 3.03 -12.38
N ASN A 58 -8.46 3.50 -13.07
CA ASN A 58 -7.06 3.14 -12.79
C ASN A 58 -6.33 4.21 -11.98
N ALA A 59 -6.41 5.47 -12.42
CA ALA A 59 -5.66 6.57 -11.82
C ALA A 59 -6.35 7.92 -12.07
N ILE A 60 -5.99 8.90 -11.26
CA ILE A 60 -6.27 10.31 -11.49
C ILE A 60 -4.93 11.00 -11.64
N GLU A 61 -4.69 11.61 -12.79
CA GLU A 61 -3.49 12.39 -13.05
C GLU A 61 -3.80 13.88 -13.00
N VAL A 62 -2.88 14.65 -12.46
CA VAL A 62 -3.00 16.10 -12.34
C VAL A 62 -1.81 16.79 -13.01
N LYS A 63 -2.06 17.95 -13.62
CA LYS A 63 -0.98 18.83 -14.09
C LYS A 63 -0.34 19.48 -12.88
N ALA A 64 0.91 19.11 -12.59
CA ALA A 64 1.66 19.60 -11.46
C ALA A 64 2.85 20.48 -11.88
N GLU A 65 3.46 21.15 -10.90
CA GLU A 65 4.70 21.90 -11.09
C GLU A 65 5.87 20.96 -11.45
N LYS A 66 6.89 21.46 -12.15
CA LYS A 66 8.08 20.67 -12.56
C LYS A 66 8.81 19.96 -11.40
N LYS A 67 8.70 20.48 -10.18
CA LYS A 67 9.33 19.91 -8.97
C LYS A 67 8.43 18.93 -8.23
N ALA A 68 7.20 18.69 -8.68
CA ALA A 68 6.32 17.72 -8.09
C ALA A 68 6.81 16.31 -8.42
N CYS A 69 6.71 15.42 -7.44
CA CYS A 69 7.07 14.01 -7.59
C CYS A 69 6.13 13.13 -6.76
N ALA A 70 6.31 11.83 -6.85
CA ALA A 70 5.47 10.87 -6.15
C ALA A 70 6.30 9.78 -5.45
N ILE A 71 5.72 9.27 -4.38
CA ILE A 71 6.08 8.00 -3.74
C ILE A 71 5.11 6.95 -4.26
N ALA A 72 5.58 5.87 -4.87
CA ALA A 72 4.76 4.71 -5.20
C ALA A 72 4.97 3.61 -4.16
N VAL A 73 3.88 3.04 -3.63
CA VAL A 73 3.95 2.04 -2.56
C VAL A 73 3.48 0.69 -3.07
N LEU A 74 4.39 -0.28 -3.20
CA LEU A 74 4.01 -1.67 -3.43
C LEU A 74 3.64 -2.30 -2.10
N GLY A 75 2.43 -2.85 -1.99
CA GLY A 75 1.93 -3.40 -0.74
C GLY A 75 0.70 -4.28 -0.89
N ASN A 76 0.33 -4.91 0.22
CA ASN A 76 -0.82 -5.81 0.35
C ASN A 76 -2.01 -5.14 1.06
N SER A 77 -2.85 -5.93 1.76
CA SER A 77 -4.03 -5.44 2.48
C SER A 77 -3.73 -4.37 3.54
N ILE A 78 -2.53 -4.35 4.12
CA ILE A 78 -2.13 -3.36 5.12
C ILE A 78 -1.92 -2.00 4.44
N THR A 79 -1.36 -1.98 3.24
CA THR A 79 -1.21 -0.76 2.43
C THR A 79 -2.53 -0.37 1.77
N ASP A 80 -3.29 -1.33 1.24
CA ASP A 80 -4.65 -1.15 0.73
C ASP A 80 -5.60 -0.57 1.80
N GLY A 81 -5.34 -0.86 3.09
CA GLY A 81 -5.97 -0.22 4.23
C GLY A 81 -7.09 -1.04 4.88
N ARG A 82 -6.99 -2.40 4.88
CA ARG A 82 -7.93 -3.23 5.66
C ARG A 82 -7.88 -2.80 7.13
N GLY A 83 -9.05 -2.49 7.71
CA GLY A 83 -9.17 -1.93 9.07
C GLY A 83 -9.20 -0.40 9.12
N SER A 84 -9.00 0.30 8.00
CA SER A 84 -9.31 1.72 7.90
C SER A 84 -10.82 1.97 7.80
N THR A 85 -11.25 3.19 8.11
CA THR A 85 -12.67 3.55 8.14
C THR A 85 -13.15 3.97 6.75
N THR A 86 -14.26 3.40 6.29
CA THR A 86 -14.88 3.77 5.01
C THR A 86 -15.11 5.28 4.93
N ASN A 87 -14.79 5.88 3.81
CA ASN A 87 -14.87 7.30 3.47
C ASN A 87 -13.98 8.25 4.29
N MET A 88 -13.22 7.77 5.29
CA MET A 88 -12.40 8.64 6.15
C MET A 88 -10.99 8.89 5.59
N GLN A 89 -10.58 8.16 4.57
CA GLN A 89 -9.24 8.28 3.99
C GLN A 89 -8.16 8.30 5.10
N ASN A 90 -8.13 7.27 5.95
CA ASN A 90 -7.27 7.20 7.13
C ASN A 90 -6.31 6.00 7.15
N ARG A 91 -5.91 5.52 5.96
CA ARG A 91 -4.81 4.57 5.78
C ARG A 91 -3.49 5.20 6.23
N TRP A 92 -2.48 4.42 6.47
CA TRP A 92 -1.15 4.98 6.76
C TRP A 92 -0.60 5.85 5.61
N THR A 93 -0.91 5.49 4.36
CA THR A 93 -0.56 6.28 3.17
C THR A 93 -1.27 7.62 3.12
N ASP A 94 -2.53 7.69 3.53
CA ASP A 94 -3.29 8.94 3.63
C ASP A 94 -2.72 9.84 4.73
N ASN A 95 -2.33 9.25 5.87
CA ASN A 95 -1.69 9.98 6.98
C ASN A 95 -0.30 10.51 6.58
N LEU A 96 0.49 9.71 5.85
CA LEU A 96 1.75 10.16 5.27
C LEU A 96 1.52 11.35 4.31
N SER A 97 0.55 11.24 3.40
CA SER A 97 0.21 12.30 2.45
C SER A 97 -0.13 13.63 3.15
N ARG A 98 -0.92 13.59 4.23
CA ARG A 98 -1.23 14.80 5.03
C ARG A 98 0.02 15.43 5.64
N ARG A 99 0.93 14.61 6.16
CA ARG A 99 2.19 15.09 6.76
C ARG A 99 3.14 15.67 5.71
N LEU A 100 3.27 15.02 4.55
CA LEU A 100 4.07 15.53 3.44
C LEU A 100 3.57 16.91 2.98
N LEU A 101 2.26 17.04 2.81
CA LEU A 101 1.62 18.28 2.38
C LEU A 101 1.84 19.43 3.40
N ALA A 102 1.79 19.14 4.70
CA ALA A 102 2.00 20.10 5.77
C ALA A 102 3.46 20.57 5.91
N ASN A 103 4.42 19.85 5.35
CA ASN A 103 5.85 20.15 5.45
C ASN A 103 6.34 20.90 4.20
N LYS A 104 6.94 22.08 4.37
CA LYS A 104 7.42 22.96 3.28
C LYS A 104 8.37 22.26 2.29
N LYS A 105 9.19 21.31 2.75
CA LYS A 105 10.17 20.62 1.91
C LYS A 105 9.56 19.48 1.10
N THR A 106 8.49 18.88 1.59
CA THR A 106 7.86 17.68 0.98
C THR A 106 6.46 17.92 0.43
N ARG A 107 5.90 19.13 0.52
CA ARG A 107 4.51 19.43 0.09
C ARG A 107 4.19 19.18 -1.38
N ARG A 108 5.21 18.91 -2.21
CA ARG A 108 5.07 18.56 -3.61
C ARG A 108 5.23 17.06 -3.90
N VAL A 109 5.25 16.26 -2.84
CA VAL A 109 5.39 14.81 -2.93
C VAL A 109 4.01 14.16 -2.75
N ALA A 110 3.50 13.55 -3.80
CA ALA A 110 2.26 12.77 -3.76
C ALA A 110 2.52 11.34 -3.24
N VAL A 111 1.48 10.66 -2.80
CA VAL A 111 1.54 9.24 -2.42
C VAL A 111 0.59 8.44 -3.30
N LEU A 112 1.13 7.47 -4.03
CA LEU A 112 0.40 6.51 -4.86
C LEU A 112 0.31 5.19 -4.09
N ASN A 113 -0.88 4.88 -3.60
CA ASN A 113 -1.14 3.63 -2.91
C ASN A 113 -1.43 2.52 -3.92
N MET A 114 -0.44 1.64 -4.16
CA MET A 114 -0.56 0.45 -5.03
C MET A 114 -0.75 -0.83 -4.19
N GLY A 115 -1.31 -0.72 -2.99
CA GLY A 115 -1.67 -1.85 -2.14
C GLY A 115 -2.86 -2.61 -2.71
N LEU A 116 -2.79 -3.94 -2.67
CA LEU A 116 -3.87 -4.84 -3.07
C LEU A 116 -4.11 -5.87 -1.97
N GLY A 117 -5.38 -6.03 -1.58
CA GLY A 117 -5.76 -7.03 -0.58
C GLY A 117 -5.31 -8.43 -0.93
N GLY A 118 -4.68 -9.13 0.01
CA GLY A 118 -4.18 -10.49 -0.18
C GLY A 118 -3.06 -10.64 -1.21
N ASN A 119 -2.35 -9.57 -1.56
CA ASN A 119 -1.27 -9.62 -2.54
C ASN A 119 -0.05 -10.37 -2.01
N CYS A 120 0.55 -11.22 -2.85
CA CYS A 120 1.84 -11.85 -2.65
C CYS A 120 2.87 -11.25 -3.62
N ILE A 121 4.13 -11.24 -3.23
CA ILE A 121 5.22 -10.82 -4.11
C ILE A 121 5.62 -11.93 -5.09
N LEU A 122 5.61 -13.18 -4.64
CA LEU A 122 6.09 -14.34 -5.38
C LEU A 122 5.01 -15.02 -6.22
N ASN A 123 4.07 -15.70 -5.56
CA ASN A 123 3.06 -16.55 -6.18
C ASN A 123 1.78 -16.56 -5.36
N GLY A 124 0.65 -16.85 -6.02
CA GLY A 124 -0.65 -16.94 -5.35
C GLY A 124 -1.21 -15.58 -4.97
N GLY A 125 -1.97 -15.54 -3.87
CA GLY A 125 -2.68 -14.35 -3.45
C GLY A 125 -4.01 -14.16 -4.21
N LEU A 126 -4.65 -13.02 -3.99
CA LEU A 126 -5.97 -12.69 -4.55
C LEU A 126 -5.89 -11.78 -5.79
N SER A 127 -4.69 -11.42 -6.23
CA SER A 127 -4.45 -10.45 -7.31
C SER A 127 -3.14 -10.78 -8.03
N PRO A 128 -2.83 -10.14 -9.18
CA PRO A 128 -1.53 -10.28 -9.83
C PRO A 128 -0.39 -10.03 -8.84
N THR A 129 0.62 -10.89 -8.86
CA THR A 129 1.72 -10.85 -7.89
C THR A 129 2.54 -9.57 -7.98
N GLY A 130 3.15 -9.15 -6.87
CA GLY A 130 4.00 -7.96 -6.84
C GLY A 130 5.08 -8.00 -7.92
N ARG A 131 5.75 -9.16 -8.09
CA ARG A 131 6.78 -9.34 -9.13
C ARG A 131 6.26 -9.23 -10.57
N SER A 132 4.97 -9.47 -10.81
CA SER A 132 4.39 -9.35 -12.15
C SER A 132 3.87 -7.94 -12.47
N ARG A 133 3.59 -7.12 -11.44
CA ARG A 133 2.94 -5.82 -11.59
C ARG A 133 3.83 -4.60 -11.28
N TYR A 134 4.98 -4.78 -10.59
CA TYR A 134 5.77 -3.65 -10.09
C TYR A 134 6.22 -2.67 -11.18
N ARG A 135 6.58 -3.12 -12.38
CA ARG A 135 6.98 -2.20 -13.47
C ARG A 135 5.85 -1.27 -13.86
N ARG A 136 4.62 -1.81 -14.02
CA ARG A 136 3.43 -1.01 -14.31
C ARG A 136 3.06 -0.08 -13.16
N ASP A 137 3.06 -0.63 -11.93
CA ASP A 137 2.50 0.06 -10.77
C ASP A 137 3.49 1.04 -10.13
N LEU A 138 4.79 0.85 -10.33
CA LEU A 138 5.82 1.71 -9.76
C LEU A 138 6.53 2.57 -10.81
N PHE A 139 7.07 1.97 -11.88
CA PHE A 139 7.95 2.69 -12.81
C PHE A 139 7.18 3.43 -13.91
N GLN A 140 6.01 2.96 -14.30
CA GLN A 140 5.20 3.57 -15.34
C GLN A 140 4.26 4.66 -14.81
N GLN A 141 4.25 4.93 -13.51
CA GLN A 141 3.45 6.01 -12.94
C GLN A 141 4.16 7.36 -13.08
N ALA A 142 3.39 8.40 -13.38
CA ALA A 142 3.95 9.72 -13.64
C ALA A 142 4.63 10.31 -12.38
N GLY A 143 5.86 10.78 -12.55
CA GLY A 143 6.59 11.54 -11.54
C GLY A 143 7.11 10.74 -10.36
N VAL A 144 7.12 9.42 -10.40
CA VAL A 144 7.67 8.60 -9.31
C VAL A 144 9.16 8.89 -9.15
N LYS A 145 9.54 9.25 -7.94
CA LYS A 145 10.91 9.50 -7.50
C LYS A 145 11.30 8.60 -6.32
N TYR A 146 10.31 8.10 -5.60
CA TYR A 146 10.51 7.26 -4.43
C TYR A 146 9.60 6.04 -4.51
N ILE A 147 10.10 4.92 -4.06
CA ILE A 147 9.35 3.66 -3.92
C ILE A 147 9.42 3.21 -2.47
N ILE A 148 8.32 2.68 -1.95
CA ILE A 148 8.28 1.94 -0.70
C ILE A 148 7.88 0.50 -1.02
N LEU A 149 8.71 -0.47 -0.64
CA LEU A 149 8.41 -1.89 -0.72
C LEU A 149 7.94 -2.38 0.65
N PHE A 150 6.65 -2.71 0.76
CA PHE A 150 6.01 -3.20 1.98
C PHE A 150 5.14 -4.41 1.69
N GLU A 151 5.78 -5.51 1.35
CA GLU A 151 5.17 -6.76 0.92
C GLU A 151 5.79 -7.98 1.62
N GLY A 152 5.20 -9.16 1.38
CA GLY A 152 5.74 -10.45 1.82
C GLY A 152 4.95 -11.12 2.94
N VAL A 153 4.06 -10.44 3.65
CA VAL A 153 3.32 -11.05 4.76
C VAL A 153 2.46 -12.23 4.31
N ASN A 154 1.81 -12.13 3.14
CA ASN A 154 0.98 -13.20 2.60
C ASN A 154 1.80 -14.36 2.02
N ASP A 155 3.01 -14.08 1.51
CA ASP A 155 3.94 -15.11 1.08
C ASP A 155 4.42 -15.92 2.29
N LEU A 156 4.93 -15.23 3.32
CA LEU A 156 5.50 -15.85 4.52
C LEU A 156 4.45 -16.56 5.38
N GLY A 157 3.24 -16.01 5.49
CA GLY A 157 2.12 -16.63 6.21
C GLY A 157 1.42 -17.74 5.43
N GLY A 158 1.75 -17.93 4.15
CA GLY A 158 1.19 -18.99 3.31
C GLY A 158 1.90 -20.33 3.46
N ARG A 159 1.35 -21.38 2.81
CA ARG A 159 1.92 -22.73 2.86
C ARG A 159 3.35 -22.81 2.30
N GLY A 160 4.18 -23.68 2.86
CA GLY A 160 5.55 -23.95 2.43
C GLY A 160 6.59 -23.32 3.35
N ASP A 161 7.86 -23.51 3.03
CA ASP A 161 8.99 -23.03 3.83
C ASP A 161 9.13 -21.51 3.71
N ALA A 162 8.98 -20.81 4.84
CA ALA A 162 9.05 -19.35 4.87
C ALA A 162 10.50 -18.81 4.78
N ILE A 163 11.49 -19.61 5.14
CA ILE A 163 12.91 -19.23 4.98
C ILE A 163 13.28 -19.25 3.49
N GLU A 164 12.84 -20.26 2.75
CA GLU A 164 13.02 -20.32 1.30
C GLU A 164 12.30 -19.14 0.62
N LYS A 165 11.06 -18.86 1.01
CA LYS A 165 10.30 -17.72 0.48
C LYS A 165 10.95 -16.39 0.81
N ALA A 166 11.48 -16.20 2.02
CA ALA A 166 12.22 -14.99 2.37
C ALA A 166 13.39 -14.77 1.42
N SER A 167 14.16 -15.83 1.12
CA SER A 167 15.27 -15.77 0.15
C SER A 167 14.76 -15.38 -1.25
N GLN A 168 13.67 -15.97 -1.71
CA GLN A 168 13.07 -15.64 -3.01
C GLN A 168 12.53 -14.20 -3.06
N ILE A 169 11.94 -13.68 -1.97
CA ILE A 169 11.49 -12.29 -1.88
C ILE A 169 12.68 -11.34 -1.96
N MET A 170 13.79 -11.65 -1.29
CA MET A 170 15.02 -10.85 -1.36
C MET A 170 15.53 -10.72 -2.80
N GLU A 171 15.51 -11.80 -3.58
CA GLU A 171 15.94 -11.74 -4.99
C GLU A 171 15.00 -10.85 -5.84
N VAL A 172 13.68 -10.95 -5.63
CA VAL A 172 12.74 -10.05 -6.32
C VAL A 172 12.95 -8.59 -5.90
N TYR A 173 13.20 -8.35 -4.62
CA TYR A 173 13.47 -6.99 -4.12
C TYR A 173 14.77 -6.42 -4.68
N LYS A 174 15.85 -7.22 -4.77
CA LYS A 174 17.11 -6.80 -5.42
C LYS A 174 16.86 -6.36 -6.85
N GLN A 175 16.11 -7.18 -7.62
CA GLN A 175 15.77 -6.84 -9.00
C GLN A 175 14.98 -5.51 -9.10
N ILE A 176 13.96 -5.32 -8.24
CA ILE A 176 13.19 -4.07 -8.22
C ILE A 176 14.08 -2.86 -7.89
N ILE A 177 14.98 -3.01 -6.91
CA ILE A 177 15.89 -1.95 -6.47
C ILE A 177 16.88 -1.59 -7.56
N GLU A 178 17.50 -2.57 -8.20
CA GLU A 178 18.44 -2.36 -9.32
C GLU A 178 17.76 -1.61 -10.46
N GLU A 179 16.62 -2.08 -10.94
CA GLU A 179 15.85 -1.41 -12.00
C GLU A 179 15.39 0.01 -11.59
N ALA A 180 15.01 0.21 -10.33
CA ALA A 180 14.64 1.54 -9.82
C ALA A 180 15.83 2.50 -9.80
N HIS A 181 17.00 2.04 -9.35
CA HIS A 181 18.22 2.83 -9.32
C HIS A 181 18.69 3.22 -10.72
N GLU A 182 18.56 2.34 -11.72
CA GLU A 182 18.83 2.67 -13.14
C GLU A 182 17.94 3.82 -13.65
N LEU A 183 16.72 3.94 -13.11
CA LEU A 183 15.78 5.02 -13.40
C LEU A 183 15.99 6.28 -12.53
N GLY A 184 16.95 6.26 -11.61
CA GLY A 184 17.19 7.35 -10.65
C GLY A 184 16.14 7.45 -9.54
N ILE A 185 15.44 6.35 -9.25
CA ILE A 185 14.38 6.27 -8.23
C ILE A 185 14.97 5.69 -6.93
N TYR A 186 14.70 6.35 -5.80
CA TYR A 186 15.08 5.87 -4.46
C TYR A 186 14.11 4.81 -3.96
N VAL A 187 14.63 3.77 -3.31
CA VAL A 187 13.82 2.65 -2.81
C VAL A 187 13.98 2.48 -1.30
N TYR A 188 12.88 2.54 -0.58
CA TYR A 188 12.81 2.32 0.87
C TYR A 188 12.17 0.99 1.19
N GLY A 189 12.81 0.22 2.09
CA GLY A 189 12.29 -1.06 2.56
C GLY A 189 11.46 -0.87 3.83
N ALA A 190 10.33 -1.54 3.91
CA ALA A 190 9.55 -1.61 5.13
C ALA A 190 9.51 -3.06 5.64
N PRO A 191 10.09 -3.35 6.84
CA PRO A 191 10.01 -4.66 7.45
C PRO A 191 8.58 -5.15 7.63
N VAL A 192 8.37 -6.44 7.37
CA VAL A 192 7.08 -7.13 7.53
C VAL A 192 6.68 -7.11 9.00
N MET A 193 5.48 -6.60 9.28
CA MET A 193 4.95 -6.52 10.64
C MET A 193 4.64 -7.90 11.23
N GLN A 194 4.43 -7.92 12.52
CA GLN A 194 4.13 -9.10 13.30
C GLN A 194 2.78 -9.73 12.93
N PHE A 195 2.67 -11.04 13.09
CA PHE A 195 1.42 -11.76 12.90
C PHE A 195 1.21 -12.91 13.91
N LYS A 196 1.91 -12.91 15.04
CA LYS A 196 1.69 -13.90 16.10
C LYS A 196 0.31 -13.72 16.74
N GLY A 197 -0.46 -14.78 16.72
CA GLY A 197 -1.88 -14.80 17.08
C GLY A 197 -2.81 -14.97 15.88
N ASN A 198 -2.36 -14.64 14.68
CA ASN A 198 -3.04 -14.96 13.42
C ASN A 198 -2.69 -16.39 12.97
N ASN A 199 -3.53 -16.99 12.12
CA ASN A 199 -3.27 -18.33 11.51
C ASN A 199 -2.05 -18.33 10.57
N TYR A 200 -1.49 -17.19 10.25
CA TYR A 200 -0.22 -17.10 9.54
C TYR A 200 0.97 -17.50 10.40
N TYR A 201 0.83 -17.51 11.73
CA TYR A 201 1.95 -17.74 12.61
C TYR A 201 2.33 -19.24 12.69
N SER A 202 3.61 -19.49 12.52
CA SER A 202 4.35 -20.67 12.96
C SER A 202 5.78 -20.27 13.26
N GLU A 203 6.55 -21.10 13.95
CA GLU A 203 7.98 -20.82 14.20
C GLU A 203 8.78 -20.67 12.90
N ASN A 204 8.48 -21.47 11.88
CA ASN A 204 9.10 -21.36 10.56
C ASN A 204 8.72 -20.03 9.88
N HIS A 205 7.44 -19.63 9.94
CA HIS A 205 6.99 -18.39 9.32
C HIS A 205 7.59 -17.16 10.01
N GLU A 206 7.71 -17.20 11.34
CA GLU A 206 8.38 -16.14 12.10
C GLU A 206 9.89 -16.09 11.77
N ALA A 207 10.56 -17.24 11.65
CA ALA A 207 11.97 -17.28 11.27
C ALA A 207 12.18 -16.69 9.87
N GLY A 208 11.34 -17.01 8.89
CA GLY A 208 11.36 -16.40 7.55
C GLY A 208 11.11 -14.89 7.59
N ARG A 209 10.15 -14.44 8.40
CA ARG A 209 9.86 -13.02 8.60
C ARG A 209 11.07 -12.27 9.18
N GLN A 210 11.69 -12.81 10.22
CA GLN A 210 12.87 -12.20 10.84
C GLN A 210 14.07 -12.19 9.89
N MET A 211 14.25 -13.25 9.11
CA MET A 211 15.31 -13.30 8.09
C MET A 211 15.15 -12.19 7.05
N LEU A 212 13.94 -12.02 6.50
CA LEU A 212 13.65 -10.95 5.54
C LEU A 212 13.82 -9.57 6.16
N ASN A 213 13.27 -9.37 7.37
CA ASN A 213 13.34 -8.09 8.07
C ASN A 213 14.76 -7.68 8.43
N ASN A 214 15.59 -8.62 8.87
CA ASN A 214 17.00 -8.37 9.12
C ASN A 214 17.73 -7.94 7.83
N TRP A 215 17.47 -8.64 6.72
CA TRP A 215 18.07 -8.28 5.43
C TRP A 215 17.60 -6.89 4.95
N ILE A 216 16.33 -6.54 5.12
CA ILE A 216 15.82 -5.19 4.79
C ILE A 216 16.59 -4.12 5.57
N ARG A 217 16.90 -4.37 6.86
CA ARG A 217 17.60 -3.41 7.73
C ARG A 217 19.11 -3.32 7.46
N THR A 218 19.74 -4.44 7.18
CA THR A 218 21.21 -4.56 7.22
C THR A 218 21.87 -4.94 5.89
N GLY A 219 21.09 -5.33 4.90
CA GLY A 219 21.59 -5.81 3.61
C GLY A 219 22.23 -4.75 2.72
N GLY A 220 22.02 -3.47 3.01
CA GLY A 220 22.63 -2.36 2.29
C GLY A 220 22.08 -2.09 0.89
N TYR A 221 20.97 -2.71 0.51
CA TYR A 221 20.35 -2.54 -0.81
C TYR A 221 19.43 -1.32 -0.87
N PHE A 222 18.70 -1.04 0.21
CA PHE A 222 17.72 0.05 0.28
C PHE A 222 18.38 1.40 0.58
N ASP A 223 17.83 2.47 0.04
CA ASP A 223 18.23 3.85 0.33
C ASP A 223 17.84 4.32 1.74
N GLY A 224 17.02 3.54 2.42
CA GLY A 224 16.61 3.71 3.81
C GLY A 224 15.52 2.73 4.22
N VAL A 225 15.19 2.73 5.50
CA VAL A 225 14.23 1.80 6.10
C VAL A 225 13.11 2.56 6.81
N ILE A 226 11.88 2.12 6.59
CA ILE A 226 10.67 2.57 7.30
C ILE A 226 10.24 1.43 8.21
N ASP A 227 10.69 1.43 9.46
CA ASP A 227 10.59 0.28 10.34
C ASP A 227 9.22 0.18 11.03
N PHE A 228 8.22 -0.26 10.28
CA PHE A 228 6.88 -0.48 10.82
C PHE A 228 6.83 -1.62 11.85
N GLU A 229 7.68 -2.64 11.72
CA GLU A 229 7.76 -3.71 12.72
C GLU A 229 8.10 -3.14 14.10
N LYS A 230 9.10 -2.26 14.17
CA LYS A 230 9.54 -1.65 15.42
C LYS A 230 8.46 -0.79 16.08
N VAL A 231 7.72 -0.01 15.29
CA VAL A 231 6.74 0.95 15.85
C VAL A 231 5.38 0.33 16.15
N MET A 232 5.07 -0.81 15.54
CA MET A 232 3.78 -1.48 15.71
C MET A 232 3.83 -2.69 16.65
N GLY A 233 5.02 -3.10 17.07
CA GLY A 233 5.22 -4.26 17.93
C GLY A 233 4.78 -4.00 19.37
N SER A 234 4.30 -5.06 20.01
CA SER A 234 4.00 -5.05 21.44
C SER A 234 5.30 -5.04 22.25
N GLU A 235 5.37 -4.22 23.29
CA GLU A 235 6.50 -4.18 24.22
C GLU A 235 6.67 -5.50 25.02
N SER A 236 5.58 -6.21 25.29
CA SER A 236 5.58 -7.45 26.07
C SER A 236 5.87 -8.71 25.25
N ASP A 237 5.58 -8.69 23.94
CA ASP A 237 5.84 -9.80 23.00
C ASP A 237 6.17 -9.22 21.61
N PRO A 238 7.46 -9.04 21.29
CA PRO A 238 7.87 -8.41 20.01
C PRO A 238 7.41 -9.15 18.75
N ALA A 239 6.95 -10.40 18.86
CA ALA A 239 6.38 -11.14 17.72
C ALA A 239 4.89 -10.81 17.49
N ARG A 240 4.26 -9.99 18.35
CA ARG A 240 2.86 -9.55 18.24
C ARG A 240 2.75 -8.08 17.90
N LEU A 241 1.69 -7.75 17.18
CA LEU A 241 1.22 -6.38 17.10
C LEU A 241 0.71 -5.89 18.46
N ASP A 242 0.92 -4.62 18.75
CA ASP A 242 0.34 -3.98 19.93
C ASP A 242 -1.20 -4.03 19.84
N SER A 243 -1.83 -4.53 20.90
CA SER A 243 -3.29 -4.74 20.95
C SER A 243 -4.11 -3.46 20.77
N ARG A 244 -3.54 -2.29 21.08
CA ARG A 244 -4.18 -0.98 20.85
C ARG A 244 -4.43 -0.70 19.36
N PHE A 245 -3.63 -1.30 18.49
CA PHE A 245 -3.61 -1.04 17.07
C PHE A 245 -4.24 -2.14 16.22
N LEU A 246 -4.82 -3.17 16.83
CA LEU A 246 -5.42 -4.30 16.11
C LEU A 246 -6.82 -3.98 15.58
N PHE A 247 -7.05 -4.39 14.34
CA PHE A 247 -8.38 -4.41 13.73
C PHE A 247 -9.08 -5.74 14.10
N GLU A 248 -10.21 -5.67 14.81
CA GLU A 248 -11.05 -6.84 15.18
C GLU A 248 -10.29 -8.01 15.82
N ASN A 249 -9.15 -7.74 16.44
CA ASN A 249 -8.26 -8.76 17.03
C ASN A 249 -7.82 -9.86 16.03
N ASP A 250 -7.67 -9.54 14.77
CA ASP A 250 -7.22 -10.49 13.75
C ASP A 250 -5.70 -10.76 13.80
N TYR A 251 -4.96 -10.02 14.63
CA TYR A 251 -3.52 -10.13 14.85
C TYR A 251 -2.66 -9.96 13.58
N LEU A 252 -3.17 -9.23 12.61
CA LEU A 252 -2.52 -9.00 11.32
C LEU A 252 -2.67 -7.57 10.83
N HIS A 253 -3.89 -7.02 10.87
CA HIS A 253 -4.21 -5.73 10.30
C HIS A 253 -4.32 -4.65 11.37
N PRO A 254 -3.75 -3.45 11.09
CA PRO A 254 -3.97 -2.28 11.93
C PRO A 254 -5.42 -1.76 11.85
N ASN A 255 -5.90 -1.21 12.97
CA ASN A 255 -7.07 -0.36 12.99
C ASN A 255 -6.73 1.08 12.54
N ALA A 256 -7.71 1.99 12.56
CA ALA A 256 -7.52 3.38 12.14
C ALA A 256 -6.43 4.10 12.95
N ASP A 257 -6.36 3.88 14.27
CA ASP A 257 -5.34 4.49 15.14
C ASP A 257 -3.95 3.91 14.85
N GLY A 258 -3.85 2.62 14.56
CA GLY A 258 -2.61 1.98 14.10
C GLY A 258 -2.12 2.59 12.79
N TYR A 259 -3.01 2.88 11.85
CA TYR A 259 -2.65 3.56 10.61
C TYR A 259 -2.18 5.01 10.81
N VAL A 260 -2.76 5.74 11.76
CA VAL A 260 -2.25 7.05 12.17
C VAL A 260 -0.85 6.92 12.77
N HIS A 261 -0.65 5.93 13.64
CA HIS A 261 0.64 5.68 14.27
C HIS A 261 1.72 5.33 13.23
N MET A 262 1.44 4.42 12.29
CA MET A 262 2.34 4.09 11.18
C MET A 262 2.70 5.33 10.35
N GLY A 263 1.69 6.10 9.91
CA GLY A 263 1.92 7.30 9.10
C GLY A 263 2.77 8.34 9.84
N ASN A 264 2.60 8.46 11.16
CA ASN A 264 3.36 9.41 11.99
C ASN A 264 4.80 8.97 12.25
N ALA A 265 5.10 7.69 12.21
CA ALA A 265 6.44 7.16 12.46
C ALA A 265 7.41 7.38 11.30
N ILE A 266 6.92 7.70 10.10
CA ILE A 266 7.78 7.87 8.92
C ILE A 266 8.58 9.17 9.00
N ASP A 267 9.92 9.07 8.88
CA ASP A 267 10.79 10.25 8.78
C ASP A 267 10.65 10.90 7.40
N LEU A 268 10.11 12.12 7.37
CA LEU A 268 9.90 12.86 6.12
C LEU A 268 11.20 13.26 5.42
N LYS A 269 12.36 13.25 6.13
CA LYS A 269 13.67 13.54 5.52
C LYS A 269 14.03 12.56 4.41
N LEU A 270 13.47 11.35 4.42
CA LEU A 270 13.63 10.37 3.34
C LEU A 270 13.19 10.94 1.99
N PHE A 271 12.25 11.88 1.97
CA PHE A 271 11.63 12.44 0.77
C PHE A 271 12.06 13.88 0.45
N GLU A 272 13.14 14.36 1.06
CA GLU A 272 13.70 15.70 0.84
C GLU A 272 14.83 15.74 -0.22
N ARG A 273 15.14 14.61 -0.85
CA ARG A 273 16.24 14.45 -1.83
C ARG A 273 15.91 14.98 -3.21
#